data_46652360a4162512a7b2f177cf335d83
#
_entry.id   46652360a4162512a7b2f177cf335d83
#
_cell.length_a   1.000
_cell.length_b   1.000
_cell.length_c   1.000
_cell.angle_alpha   90.00
_cell.angle_beta   90.00
_cell.angle_gamma   90.00
#
_symmetry.space_group_name_H-M   'P 1'
#
loop_
_entity.id
_entity.type
_entity.pdbx_description
1 polymer ?
#
loop_
_entity_poly.entity_id
_entity_poly.type
_entity_poly.pdbx_seq_one_letter_code
_entity_poly.pdbx_strand_id
1 'polypeptide(L)'
;MQQQLEDASGAWLEMAIRELKASAKKAGVELTGASISSISGAITNFSSDGVMEIAISFQNSARFQDWRTKPDYTKIAPVEELMNWVLKKGVSNFKKVPGYGKNKPRISDSQVARRIAWGIAVARLRNGPKKRKRWFGKLMYGPLLARLMAAHIEILGTSSIRVITENFKIEE
;
A
#
# COMPACT_ATOMS: atom_id res chain seq x y z
N MET A 1 -25.34 -14.60 15.42
CA MET A 1 -23.91 -14.93 15.26
C MET A 1 -23.37 -14.52 13.89
N GLN A 2 -23.90 -15.03 12.78
CA GLN A 2 -23.42 -14.67 11.44
C GLN A 2 -23.40 -13.14 11.21
N GLN A 3 -24.54 -12.46 11.47
CA GLN A 3 -24.63 -11.01 11.35
C GLN A 3 -23.57 -10.26 12.17
N GLN A 4 -23.29 -10.74 13.40
CA GLN A 4 -22.27 -10.12 14.25
C GLN A 4 -20.86 -10.27 13.68
N LEU A 5 -20.56 -11.41 13.04
CA LEU A 5 -19.27 -11.63 12.36
C LEU A 5 -19.16 -10.74 11.12
N GLU A 6 -20.22 -10.60 10.36
CA GLU A 6 -20.27 -9.71 9.20
C GLU A 6 -20.07 -8.24 9.61
N ASP A 7 -20.78 -7.77 10.64
CA ASP A 7 -20.67 -6.41 11.14
C ASP A 7 -19.26 -6.11 11.68
N ALA A 8 -18.69 -7.04 12.46
CA ALA A 8 -17.33 -6.92 12.99
C ALA A 8 -16.29 -6.89 11.87
N SER A 9 -16.47 -7.72 10.84
CA SER A 9 -15.59 -7.76 9.68
C SER A 9 -15.71 -6.51 8.82
N GLY A 10 -16.91 -5.97 8.67
CA GLY A 10 -17.15 -4.69 7.99
C GLY A 10 -16.42 -3.53 8.69
N ALA A 11 -16.64 -3.40 10.00
CA ALA A 11 -15.96 -2.40 10.81
C ALA A 11 -14.42 -2.54 10.78
N TRP A 12 -13.93 -3.77 10.86
CA TRP A 12 -12.51 -4.03 10.71
C TRP A 12 -11.98 -3.63 9.31
N LEU A 13 -12.72 -3.95 8.25
CA LEU A 13 -12.31 -3.64 6.88
C LEU A 13 -12.18 -2.13 6.65
N GLU A 14 -13.13 -1.35 7.13
CA GLU A 14 -13.07 0.12 7.06
C GLU A 14 -11.86 0.68 7.82
N MET A 15 -11.62 0.18 9.03
CA MET A 15 -10.44 0.54 9.81
C MET A 15 -9.16 0.15 9.08
N ALA A 16 -9.08 -1.06 8.54
CA ALA A 16 -7.91 -1.57 7.83
C ALA A 16 -7.60 -0.73 6.60
N ILE A 17 -8.59 -0.38 5.78
CA ILE A 17 -8.42 0.49 4.61
C ILE A 17 -7.86 1.85 5.03
N ARG A 18 -8.40 2.45 6.09
CA ARG A 18 -7.93 3.74 6.61
C ARG A 18 -6.47 3.68 7.08
N GLU A 19 -6.12 2.66 7.85
CA GLU A 19 -4.76 2.48 8.35
C GLU A 19 -3.76 2.15 7.22
N LEU A 20 -4.16 1.34 6.23
CA LEU A 20 -3.36 1.06 5.04
C LEU A 20 -3.10 2.31 4.21
N LYS A 21 -4.11 3.15 3.98
CA LYS A 21 -3.95 4.44 3.30
C LYS A 21 -2.99 5.36 4.04
N ALA A 22 -3.11 5.45 5.36
CA ALA A 22 -2.19 6.22 6.20
C ALA A 22 -0.75 5.68 6.17
N SER A 23 -0.59 4.37 6.25
CA SER A 23 0.72 3.69 6.16
C SER A 23 1.38 3.91 4.79
N ALA A 24 0.62 3.78 3.71
CA ALA A 24 1.09 4.04 2.35
C ALA A 24 1.55 5.50 2.18
N LYS A 25 0.78 6.45 2.69
CA LYS A 25 1.14 7.88 2.70
C LYS A 25 2.43 8.13 3.49
N LYS A 26 2.53 7.60 4.72
CA LYS A 26 3.73 7.71 5.57
C LYS A 26 4.96 7.08 4.91
N ALA A 27 4.79 5.97 4.20
CA ALA A 27 5.85 5.33 3.45
C ALA A 27 6.22 6.07 2.14
N GLY A 28 5.52 7.15 1.78
CA GLY A 28 5.73 7.88 0.53
C GLY A 28 5.49 7.01 -0.72
N VAL A 29 4.46 6.16 -0.67
CA VAL A 29 4.03 5.34 -1.83
C VAL A 29 3.40 6.21 -2.90
N GLU A 30 2.98 7.41 -2.51
CA GLU A 30 2.26 8.35 -3.36
C GLU A 30 3.16 8.98 -4.42
N LEU A 31 2.99 8.57 -5.67
CA LEU A 31 3.55 9.25 -6.84
C LEU A 31 2.50 10.14 -7.55
N THR A 32 1.21 9.78 -7.46
CA THR A 32 0.15 10.46 -8.23
C THR A 32 -1.18 10.64 -7.47
N GLY A 33 -1.26 10.27 -6.19
CA GLY A 33 -2.53 10.22 -5.44
C GLY A 33 -3.41 9.01 -5.79
N ALA A 34 -3.40 8.58 -7.05
CA ALA A 34 -4.21 7.48 -7.56
C ALA A 34 -3.92 6.12 -6.88
N SER A 35 -2.67 5.88 -6.46
CA SER A 35 -2.30 4.61 -5.82
C SER A 35 -2.90 4.45 -4.43
N ILE A 36 -3.04 5.54 -3.67
CA ILE A 36 -3.64 5.52 -2.34
C ILE A 36 -5.16 5.48 -2.43
N SER A 37 -5.75 6.25 -3.35
CA SER A 37 -7.20 6.24 -3.57
C SER A 37 -7.71 4.89 -4.07
N SER A 38 -6.88 4.10 -4.77
CA SER A 38 -7.24 2.77 -5.27
C SER A 38 -7.33 1.70 -4.17
N ILE A 39 -6.86 1.98 -2.95
CA ILE A 39 -6.98 1.02 -1.85
C ILE A 39 -8.45 0.92 -1.45
N SER A 40 -9.04 -0.23 -1.73
CA SER A 40 -10.42 -0.56 -1.45
C SER A 40 -10.52 -1.97 -0.89
N GLY A 41 -11.67 -2.34 -0.36
CA GLY A 41 -11.91 -3.69 0.12
C GLY A 41 -13.39 -4.03 0.04
N ALA A 42 -13.65 -5.32 0.02
CA ALA A 42 -14.98 -5.88 0.03
C ALA A 42 -15.00 -7.20 0.81
N ILE A 43 -16.12 -7.49 1.43
CA ILE A 43 -16.45 -8.84 1.94
C ILE A 43 -17.17 -9.52 0.79
N THR A 44 -16.59 -10.59 0.23
CA THR A 44 -17.07 -11.16 -1.02
C THR A 44 -17.96 -12.37 -0.85
N ASN A 45 -17.71 -13.19 0.17
CA ASN A 45 -18.54 -14.37 0.40
C ASN A 45 -18.63 -14.67 1.89
N PHE A 46 -19.85 -15.00 2.33
CA PHE A 46 -20.09 -15.74 3.55
C PHE A 46 -20.77 -17.04 3.14
N SER A 47 -20.02 -18.13 3.09
CA SER A 47 -20.59 -19.42 2.69
C SER A 47 -21.36 -20.06 3.85
N SER A 48 -22.29 -20.98 3.50
CA SER A 48 -23.00 -21.81 4.48
C SER A 48 -22.06 -22.59 5.41
N ASP A 49 -20.83 -22.83 4.96
CA ASP A 49 -19.79 -23.56 5.71
C ASP A 49 -19.01 -22.67 6.69
N GLY A 50 -19.45 -21.42 6.90
CA GLY A 50 -18.81 -20.47 7.81
C GLY A 50 -17.53 -19.84 7.29
N VAL A 51 -17.25 -19.96 5.99
CA VAL A 51 -16.09 -19.32 5.36
C VAL A 51 -16.45 -17.90 4.92
N MET A 52 -15.68 -16.93 5.37
CA MET A 52 -15.79 -15.53 4.99
C MET A 52 -14.53 -15.09 4.24
N GLU A 53 -14.72 -14.47 3.09
CA GLU A 53 -13.63 -13.93 2.29
C GLU A 53 -13.63 -12.40 2.35
N ILE A 54 -12.49 -11.83 2.76
CA ILE A 54 -12.25 -10.40 2.78
C ILE A 54 -11.18 -10.07 1.75
N ALA A 55 -11.55 -9.35 0.69
CA ALA A 55 -10.64 -8.91 -0.36
C ALA A 55 -10.19 -7.47 -0.13
N ILE A 56 -8.89 -7.22 -0.21
CA ILE A 56 -8.31 -5.87 -0.25
C ILE A 56 -7.61 -5.69 -1.59
N SER A 57 -8.07 -4.72 -2.35
CA SER A 57 -7.59 -4.42 -3.71
C SER A 57 -6.83 -3.10 -3.74
N PHE A 58 -5.78 -3.03 -4.54
CA PHE A 58 -5.02 -1.82 -4.81
C PHE A 58 -4.21 -1.94 -6.11
N GLN A 59 -3.76 -0.82 -6.66
CA GLN A 59 -2.98 -0.81 -7.89
C GLN A 59 -1.69 -1.60 -7.79
N ASN A 60 -1.32 -2.31 -8.85
CA ASN A 60 -0.09 -3.11 -8.93
C ASN A 60 1.18 -2.30 -8.64
N SER A 61 1.22 -1.01 -9.01
CA SER A 61 2.34 -0.11 -8.71
C SER A 61 2.63 0.02 -7.21
N ALA A 62 1.59 0.00 -6.37
CA ALA A 62 1.72 0.04 -4.91
C ALA A 62 2.26 -1.29 -4.36
N ARG A 63 1.82 -2.42 -4.93
CA ARG A 63 2.33 -3.77 -4.58
C ARG A 63 3.83 -3.90 -4.84
N PHE A 64 4.30 -3.43 -5.99
CA PHE A 64 5.73 -3.43 -6.31
C PHE A 64 6.57 -2.63 -5.31
N GLN A 65 6.04 -1.57 -4.73
CA GLN A 65 6.77 -0.79 -3.73
C GLN A 65 6.88 -1.48 -2.37
N ASP A 66 5.89 -2.30 -2.00
CA ASP A 66 5.91 -3.08 -0.77
C ASP A 66 6.84 -4.31 -0.90
N TRP A 67 6.75 -5.01 -2.02
CA TRP A 67 7.39 -6.30 -2.27
C TRP A 67 8.73 -6.22 -2.99
N ARG A 68 9.27 -5.03 -3.25
CA ARG A 68 10.52 -4.87 -4.02
C ARG A 68 11.55 -5.94 -3.66
N THR A 69 11.65 -6.96 -4.49
CA THR A 69 12.89 -7.68 -4.71
C THR A 69 13.91 -6.66 -5.19
N LYS A 70 15.16 -6.77 -4.75
CA LYS A 70 16.24 -5.88 -5.20
C LYS A 70 16.18 -5.81 -6.73
N PRO A 71 15.79 -4.65 -7.35
CA PRO A 71 15.89 -4.55 -8.79
C PRO A 71 17.35 -4.73 -9.13
N ASP A 72 17.62 -5.42 -10.22
CA ASP A 72 18.99 -5.54 -10.71
C ASP A 72 19.42 -4.17 -11.27
N TYR A 73 20.16 -3.43 -10.46
CA TYR A 73 20.73 -2.12 -10.83
C TYR A 73 22.07 -2.24 -11.57
N THR A 74 22.38 -3.41 -12.14
CA THR A 74 23.55 -3.55 -13.01
C THR A 74 23.39 -2.78 -14.31
N LYS A 75 22.15 -2.42 -14.70
CA LYS A 75 21.85 -1.64 -15.90
C LYS A 75 21.30 -0.25 -15.54
N ILE A 76 21.69 0.73 -16.35
CA ILE A 76 21.12 2.08 -16.26
C ILE A 76 19.61 2.00 -16.56
N ALA A 77 18.80 2.63 -15.71
CA ALA A 77 17.36 2.71 -15.94
C ALA A 77 17.06 3.43 -17.29
N PRO A 78 15.99 3.04 -18.01
CA PRO A 78 15.65 3.65 -19.29
C PRO A 78 15.43 5.16 -19.11
N VAL A 79 16.32 5.95 -19.73
CA VAL A 79 16.38 7.41 -19.57
C VAL A 79 15.15 8.07 -20.17
N GLU A 80 14.62 7.54 -21.28
CA GLU A 80 13.44 8.09 -21.95
C GLU A 80 12.17 8.01 -21.09
N GLU A 81 11.95 6.89 -20.41
CA GLU A 81 10.83 6.74 -19.48
C GLU A 81 10.95 7.69 -18.29
N LEU A 82 12.16 7.85 -17.77
CA LEU A 82 12.46 8.81 -16.71
C LEU A 82 12.27 10.25 -17.18
N MET A 83 12.64 10.56 -18.42
CA MET A 83 12.42 11.89 -19.01
C MET A 83 10.93 12.21 -19.11
N ASN A 84 10.13 11.29 -19.63
CA ASN A 84 8.68 11.43 -19.71
C ASN A 84 8.06 11.62 -18.33
N TRP A 85 8.57 10.90 -17.34
CA TRP A 85 8.13 11.08 -15.94
C TRP A 85 8.52 12.46 -15.37
N VAL A 86 9.73 12.96 -15.67
CA VAL A 86 10.18 14.31 -15.26
C VAL A 86 9.32 15.39 -15.89
N LEU A 87 9.00 15.28 -17.17
CA LEU A 87 8.12 16.21 -17.88
C LEU A 87 6.72 16.23 -17.25
N LYS A 88 6.16 15.05 -16.96
CA LYS A 88 4.86 14.90 -16.31
C LYS A 88 4.80 15.51 -14.90
N LYS A 89 5.91 15.45 -14.16
CA LYS A 89 6.03 16.06 -12.83
C LYS A 89 6.31 17.57 -12.87
N GLY A 90 6.72 18.10 -14.01
CA GLY A 90 7.18 19.47 -14.17
C GLY A 90 8.65 19.64 -13.77
N VAL A 91 9.44 20.17 -14.69
CA VAL A 91 10.89 20.37 -14.53
C VAL A 91 11.24 21.27 -13.33
N SER A 92 10.37 22.23 -13.02
CA SER A 92 10.51 23.15 -11.88
C SER A 92 10.56 22.48 -10.50
N ASN A 93 9.97 21.28 -10.36
CA ASN A 93 9.97 20.51 -9.12
C ASN A 93 11.33 19.87 -8.78
N PHE A 94 12.28 19.91 -9.73
CA PHE A 94 13.61 19.32 -9.58
C PHE A 94 14.69 20.40 -9.37
N LYS A 95 14.49 21.31 -8.43
CA LYS A 95 15.29 22.54 -8.21
C LYS A 95 16.77 22.34 -7.86
N LYS A 96 17.24 21.14 -7.56
CA LYS A 96 18.61 20.86 -7.10
C LYS A 96 19.29 19.81 -7.98
N VAL A 97 19.50 20.14 -9.27
CA VAL A 97 20.35 19.29 -10.12
C VAL A 97 21.75 19.92 -10.13
N PRO A 98 22.81 19.19 -9.70
CA PRO A 98 24.19 19.69 -9.77
C PRO A 98 24.55 20.11 -11.20
N GLY A 99 25.26 21.22 -11.34
CA GLY A 99 25.67 21.75 -12.65
C GLY A 99 24.74 22.82 -13.24
N TYR A 100 23.67 23.19 -12.55
CA TYR A 100 22.77 24.27 -12.94
C TYR A 100 23.09 25.59 -12.19
N GLY A 101 24.05 26.35 -12.69
CA GLY A 101 24.37 27.70 -12.22
C GLY A 101 23.51 28.81 -12.83
N LYS A 102 23.65 30.05 -12.35
CA LYS A 102 22.81 31.20 -12.74
C LYS A 102 22.97 31.64 -14.21
N ASN A 103 24.08 31.33 -14.89
CA ASN A 103 24.40 31.73 -16.25
C ASN A 103 24.19 30.58 -17.24
N LYS A 104 22.94 30.26 -17.59
CA LYS A 104 22.63 29.15 -18.47
C LYS A 104 22.19 29.62 -19.85
N PRO A 105 22.66 28.94 -20.93
CA PRO A 105 22.00 29.05 -22.21
C PRO A 105 20.53 28.64 -22.08
N ARG A 106 19.62 29.25 -22.81
CA ARG A 106 18.21 28.84 -22.88
C ARG A 106 18.16 27.44 -23.47
N ILE A 107 18.01 26.46 -22.59
CA ILE A 107 17.88 25.06 -22.95
C ILE A 107 16.38 24.72 -22.90
N SER A 108 15.88 23.94 -23.87
CA SER A 108 14.48 23.52 -23.86
C SER A 108 14.16 22.62 -22.67
N ASP A 109 12.90 22.63 -22.20
CA ASP A 109 12.46 21.81 -21.07
C ASP A 109 12.71 20.32 -21.29
N SER A 110 12.64 19.85 -22.54
CA SER A 110 12.98 18.47 -22.88
C SER A 110 14.45 18.13 -22.64
N GLN A 111 15.36 19.04 -22.98
CA GLN A 111 16.79 18.85 -22.70
C GLN A 111 17.08 18.88 -21.19
N VAL A 112 16.39 19.76 -20.45
CA VAL A 112 16.49 19.81 -18.99
C VAL A 112 15.96 18.51 -18.40
N ALA A 113 14.80 18.05 -18.83
CA ALA A 113 14.20 16.79 -18.38
C ALA A 113 15.11 15.58 -18.65
N ARG A 114 15.75 15.53 -19.82
CA ARG A 114 16.71 14.47 -20.16
C ARG A 114 17.93 14.46 -19.23
N ARG A 115 18.48 15.62 -18.91
CA ARG A 115 19.61 15.74 -17.96
C ARG A 115 19.22 15.32 -16.54
N ILE A 116 18.01 15.71 -16.07
CA ILE A 116 17.48 15.27 -14.79
C ILE A 116 17.29 13.76 -14.78
N ALA A 117 16.69 13.20 -15.84
CA ALA A 117 16.48 11.77 -16.00
C ALA A 117 17.78 10.97 -15.93
N TRP A 118 18.81 11.45 -16.64
CA TRP A 118 20.15 10.87 -16.60
C TRP A 118 20.75 10.92 -15.19
N GLY A 119 20.69 12.06 -14.53
CA GLY A 119 21.15 12.21 -13.15
C GLY A 119 20.45 11.24 -12.18
N ILE A 120 19.14 11.05 -12.33
CA ILE A 120 18.37 10.08 -11.55
C ILE A 120 18.81 8.66 -11.87
N ALA A 121 19.01 8.30 -13.13
CA ALA A 121 19.45 6.99 -13.57
C ALA A 121 20.83 6.62 -12.99
N VAL A 122 21.79 7.54 -13.09
CA VAL A 122 23.15 7.37 -12.52
C VAL A 122 23.12 7.32 -10.99
N ALA A 123 22.32 8.18 -10.34
CA ALA A 123 22.17 8.13 -8.89
C ALA A 123 21.60 6.80 -8.39
N ARG A 124 20.65 6.23 -9.13
CA ARG A 124 20.10 4.90 -8.84
C ARG A 124 21.16 3.80 -8.97
N LEU A 125 21.95 3.86 -10.03
CA LEU A 125 23.05 2.90 -10.25
C LEU A 125 24.09 2.96 -9.12
N ARG A 126 24.49 4.17 -8.70
CA ARG A 126 25.51 4.36 -7.64
C ARG A 126 25.00 4.02 -6.25
N ASN A 127 23.80 4.45 -5.90
CA ASN A 127 23.26 4.35 -4.54
C ASN A 127 22.54 3.02 -4.27
N GLY A 128 22.38 2.18 -5.29
CA GLY A 128 21.66 0.93 -5.18
C GLY A 128 20.17 1.09 -4.89
N PRO A 129 19.48 -0.01 -4.57
CA PRO A 129 18.05 0.00 -4.33
C PRO A 129 17.69 0.69 -3.02
N LYS A 130 16.69 1.57 -3.05
CA LYS A 130 16.09 2.08 -1.81
C LYS A 130 15.51 0.93 -1.00
N LYS A 131 15.59 1.02 0.33
CA LYS A 131 14.99 0.03 1.25
C LYS A 131 13.51 -0.23 0.91
N ARG A 132 13.07 -1.48 1.10
CA ARG A 132 11.66 -1.87 0.97
C ARG A 132 10.79 -1.01 1.87
N LYS A 133 9.67 -0.54 1.38
CA LYS A 133 8.78 0.31 2.17
C LYS A 133 7.93 -0.48 3.16
N ARG A 134 7.61 -1.75 2.87
CA ARG A 134 6.84 -2.69 3.72
C ARG A 134 5.60 -2.06 4.38
N TRP A 135 4.92 -1.18 3.65
CA TRP A 135 3.78 -0.43 4.16
C TRP A 135 2.54 -1.31 4.35
N PHE A 136 2.37 -2.28 3.45
CA PHE A 136 1.25 -3.23 3.46
C PHE A 136 1.56 -4.44 4.34
N GLY A 137 2.61 -5.20 4.01
CA GLY A 137 2.89 -6.49 4.65
C GLY A 137 3.11 -6.37 6.15
N LYS A 138 3.86 -5.36 6.61
CA LYS A 138 4.11 -5.13 8.04
C LYS A 138 2.82 -4.84 8.82
N LEU A 139 1.90 -4.08 8.23
CA LEU A 139 0.66 -3.68 8.89
C LEU A 139 -0.39 -4.79 8.79
N MET A 140 -0.54 -5.38 7.62
CA MET A 140 -1.56 -6.39 7.35
C MET A 140 -1.32 -7.68 8.13
N TYR A 141 -0.13 -8.28 7.99
CA TYR A 141 0.21 -9.55 8.66
C TYR A 141 0.60 -9.41 10.13
N GLY A 142 0.65 -8.22 10.66
CA GLY A 142 0.87 -7.93 12.08
C GLY A 142 -0.42 -7.48 12.76
N PRO A 143 -0.52 -6.19 13.09
CA PRO A 143 -1.59 -5.69 13.97
C PRO A 143 -3.00 -5.81 13.37
N LEU A 144 -3.18 -5.68 12.04
CA LEU A 144 -4.52 -5.72 11.46
C LEU A 144 -5.13 -7.13 11.52
N LEU A 145 -4.37 -8.14 11.11
CA LEU A 145 -4.85 -9.53 11.17
C LEU A 145 -5.09 -9.96 12.62
N ALA A 146 -4.22 -9.59 13.55
CA ALA A 146 -4.39 -9.91 14.97
C ALA A 146 -5.69 -9.31 15.55
N ARG A 147 -6.03 -8.06 15.19
CA ARG A 147 -7.28 -7.42 15.61
C ARG A 147 -8.52 -8.11 15.02
N LEU A 148 -8.46 -8.53 13.75
CA LEU A 148 -9.56 -9.29 13.14
C LEU A 148 -9.79 -10.61 13.87
N MET A 149 -8.72 -11.36 14.10
CA MET A 149 -8.79 -12.64 14.81
C MET A 149 -9.32 -12.47 16.24
N ALA A 150 -8.87 -11.46 16.96
CA ALA A 150 -9.34 -11.19 18.32
C ALA A 150 -10.85 -10.90 18.37
N ALA A 151 -11.34 -10.04 17.45
CA ALA A 151 -12.76 -9.73 17.37
C ALA A 151 -13.62 -10.96 17.06
N HIS A 152 -13.16 -11.82 16.15
CA HIS A 152 -13.87 -13.06 15.81
C HIS A 152 -13.87 -14.08 16.97
N ILE A 153 -12.74 -14.25 17.65
CA ILE A 153 -12.63 -15.14 18.80
C ILE A 153 -13.57 -14.68 19.92
N GLU A 154 -13.66 -13.39 20.17
CA GLU A 154 -14.57 -12.81 21.17
C GLU A 154 -16.04 -13.12 20.86
N ILE A 155 -16.46 -12.90 19.59
CA ILE A 155 -17.84 -13.18 19.15
C ILE A 155 -18.15 -14.68 19.26
N LEU A 156 -17.26 -15.53 18.77
CA LEU A 156 -17.44 -16.99 18.82
C LEU A 156 -17.46 -17.51 20.25
N GLY A 157 -16.57 -17.03 21.11
CA GLY A 157 -16.51 -17.38 22.51
C GLY A 157 -17.78 -17.01 23.27
N THR A 158 -18.26 -15.78 23.11
CA THR A 158 -19.50 -15.29 23.73
C THR A 158 -20.72 -16.08 23.26
N SER A 159 -20.80 -16.36 21.95
CA SER A 159 -21.90 -17.15 21.38
C SER A 159 -21.89 -18.58 21.88
N SER A 160 -20.74 -19.22 22.00
CA SER A 160 -20.60 -20.59 22.53
C SER A 160 -21.01 -20.68 24.01
N ILE A 161 -20.58 -19.73 24.84
CA ILE A 161 -20.97 -19.66 26.24
C ILE A 161 -22.50 -19.51 26.36
N ARG A 162 -23.10 -18.65 25.56
CA ARG A 162 -24.55 -18.45 25.56
C ARG A 162 -25.31 -19.73 25.21
N VAL A 163 -24.92 -20.44 24.16
CA VAL A 163 -25.54 -21.72 23.77
C VAL A 163 -25.41 -22.76 24.90
N ILE A 164 -24.24 -22.87 25.50
CA ILE A 164 -24.03 -23.78 26.64
C ILE A 164 -24.94 -23.40 27.80
N THR A 165 -24.98 -22.13 28.18
CA THR A 165 -25.80 -21.65 29.30
C THR A 165 -27.30 -21.86 29.06
N GLU A 166 -27.78 -21.63 27.86
CA GLU A 166 -29.17 -21.84 27.47
C GLU A 166 -29.55 -23.34 27.55
N ASN A 167 -28.66 -24.23 27.07
CA ASN A 167 -28.89 -25.67 27.14
C ASN A 167 -28.88 -26.25 28.56
N PHE A 168 -28.06 -25.69 29.46
CA PHE A 168 -28.03 -26.12 30.86
C PHE A 168 -29.18 -25.54 31.75
N LYS A 169 -29.92 -24.53 31.29
CA LYS A 169 -31.11 -23.99 31.98
C LYS A 169 -32.39 -24.77 31.70
N ILE A 170 -32.37 -25.72 30.79
CA ILE A 170 -33.56 -26.51 30.40
C ILE A 170 -33.75 -27.72 31.33
N GLU A 171 -32.83 -28.00 32.27
CA GLU A 171 -32.88 -29.14 33.17
C GLU A 171 -33.29 -28.78 34.62
N GLU A 172 -33.78 -27.55 34.91
CA GLU A 172 -34.45 -27.19 36.18
C GLU A 172 -35.96 -27.02 35.95
#